data_78eeae2dc12d21de123dcaecd183de05
#
_entry.id   78eeae2dc12d21de123dcaecd183de05
#
_cell.length_a   1.000
_cell.length_b   1.000
_cell.length_c   1.000
_cell.angle_alpha   90.00
_cell.angle_beta   90.00
_cell.angle_gamma   90.00
#
_symmetry.space_group_name_H-M   'P 1'
#
loop_
_entity.id
_entity.type
_entity.pdbx_description
1 polymer ?
#
loop_
_entity_poly.entity_id
_entity_poly.type
_entity_poly.pdbx_seq_one_letter_code
_entity_poly.pdbx_strand_id
1 'polypeptide(L)'
;KRVLKNVGGKQNLLVFNDEAHHAYRLRPLPQDDAGQGELWLDQDAQTAQAKEATVWVEGLDKIHKVRGINLCVDLSATPYYLNNTGNDPGRPFPWVVSDFGLIDAIESGLVKIPQLPIQDSTGAEIPAYFNVWKWIVEQKLTSGEKGGKRGQINPKAVLKYAQAPISQLAGLWRETFREWQSDPLAHPTPPVFIIVC
;
A
#
# COMPACT_ATOMS: atom_id res chain seq x y z
N LYS A 1 -1.52 14.99 -23.70
CA LYS A 1 -1.04 16.27 -24.32
C LYS A 1 -0.40 17.24 -23.31
N ARG A 2 -0.91 17.33 -22.06
CA ARG A 2 -0.40 18.29 -21.06
C ARG A 2 1.00 17.92 -20.55
N VAL A 3 1.27 16.65 -20.26
CA VAL A 3 2.56 16.13 -19.77
C VAL A 3 3.65 16.34 -20.82
N LEU A 4 3.38 16.06 -22.10
CA LEU A 4 4.34 16.25 -23.19
C LEU A 4 4.70 17.72 -23.43
N LYS A 5 3.89 18.67 -22.98
CA LYS A 5 4.20 20.11 -23.05
C LYS A 5 5.41 20.49 -22.17
N ASN A 6 5.50 19.91 -20.97
CA ASN A 6 6.58 20.19 -20.03
C ASN A 6 7.92 19.60 -20.48
N VAL A 7 7.89 18.49 -21.24
CA VAL A 7 9.08 17.87 -21.82
C VAL A 7 9.59 18.63 -23.06
N GLY A 8 8.74 19.47 -23.66
CA GLY A 8 9.07 20.24 -24.86
C GLY A 8 9.33 19.36 -26.08
N GLY A 9 10.34 19.73 -26.89
CA GLY A 9 10.75 18.99 -28.08
C GLY A 9 11.82 17.90 -27.83
N LYS A 10 12.20 17.63 -26.58
CA LYS A 10 13.24 16.66 -26.23
C LYS A 10 12.84 15.25 -26.64
N GLN A 11 13.82 14.47 -27.08
CA GLN A 11 13.67 13.08 -27.48
C GLN A 11 14.68 12.19 -26.78
N ASN A 12 14.52 10.88 -26.88
CA ASN A 12 15.38 9.87 -26.25
C ASN A 12 15.45 10.09 -24.73
N LEU A 13 14.28 10.08 -24.09
CA LEU A 13 14.12 10.41 -22.68
C LEU A 13 14.73 9.32 -21.80
N LEU A 14 15.34 9.75 -20.70
CA LEU A 14 15.57 8.94 -19.53
C LEU A 14 14.37 9.11 -18.61
N VAL A 15 13.75 8.00 -18.21
CA VAL A 15 12.58 7.98 -17.32
C VAL A 15 12.98 7.34 -16.01
N PHE A 16 12.68 8.01 -14.90
CA PHE A 16 12.65 7.41 -13.57
C PHE A 16 11.19 7.17 -13.21
N ASN A 17 10.84 5.92 -13.02
CA ASN A 17 9.49 5.47 -12.75
C ASN A 17 9.41 5.04 -11.29
N ASP A 18 8.95 5.94 -10.44
CA ASP A 18 8.77 5.67 -9.01
C ASP A 18 7.49 4.86 -8.79
N GLU A 19 7.45 4.07 -7.73
CA GLU A 19 6.36 3.11 -7.46
C GLU A 19 6.08 2.17 -8.66
N ALA A 20 7.14 1.70 -9.30
CA ALA A 20 7.06 0.96 -10.56
C ALA A 20 6.30 -0.36 -10.47
N HIS A 21 6.01 -0.86 -9.27
CA HIS A 21 5.12 -2.00 -9.07
C HIS A 21 3.67 -1.73 -9.52
N HIS A 22 3.31 -0.48 -9.80
CA HIS A 22 2.07 -0.11 -10.48
C HIS A 22 2.19 -0.06 -12.01
N ALA A 23 3.37 -0.30 -12.59
CA ALA A 23 3.62 -0.07 -14.01
C ALA A 23 4.14 -1.32 -14.74
N TYR A 24 3.34 -2.37 -14.80
CA TYR A 24 3.68 -3.59 -15.51
C TYR A 24 2.56 -4.05 -16.45
N ARG A 25 2.93 -4.89 -17.43
CA ARG A 25 1.95 -5.45 -18.36
C ARG A 25 1.26 -6.66 -17.76
N LEU A 26 -0.05 -6.63 -17.80
CA LEU A 26 -0.87 -7.78 -17.43
C LEU A 26 -0.72 -8.87 -18.49
N ARG A 27 -0.63 -10.11 -18.06
CA ARG A 27 -0.78 -11.27 -18.95
C ARG A 27 -2.25 -11.69 -18.97
N PRO A 28 -2.77 -12.17 -20.11
CA PRO A 28 -4.08 -12.80 -20.13
C PRO A 28 -4.10 -13.97 -19.16
N LEU A 29 -5.10 -14.00 -18.26
CA LEU A 29 -5.31 -15.14 -17.38
C LEU A 29 -5.77 -16.34 -18.22
N PRO A 30 -5.25 -17.56 -17.99
CA PRO A 30 -5.87 -18.77 -18.51
C PRO A 30 -7.32 -18.84 -18.01
N GLN A 31 -8.25 -19.22 -18.86
CA GLN A 31 -9.68 -19.23 -18.53
C GLN A 31 -10.04 -20.22 -17.39
N ASP A 32 -9.14 -21.13 -17.01
CA ASP A 32 -9.39 -22.21 -16.05
C ASP A 32 -8.91 -21.88 -14.61
N ASP A 33 -8.14 -20.80 -14.38
CA ASP A 33 -7.56 -20.46 -13.07
C ASP A 33 -8.30 -19.33 -12.32
N ALA A 34 -9.56 -19.11 -12.60
CA ALA A 34 -10.35 -18.07 -11.94
C ALA A 34 -10.74 -18.39 -10.47
N GLY A 35 -10.12 -19.36 -9.86
CA GLY A 35 -10.53 -19.78 -8.54
C GLY A 35 -9.51 -20.55 -7.72
N GLN A 36 -8.48 -19.87 -7.21
CA GLN A 36 -7.84 -20.26 -5.93
C GLN A 36 -6.67 -19.30 -5.65
N GLY A 37 -6.93 -18.29 -4.88
CA GLY A 37 -5.92 -17.38 -4.36
C GLY A 37 -6.54 -16.46 -3.30
N GLU A 38 -6.98 -17.06 -2.19
CA GLU A 38 -7.34 -16.30 -1.00
C GLU A 38 -6.08 -15.69 -0.39
N LEU A 39 -5.81 -14.46 -0.73
CA LEU A 39 -5.02 -13.60 0.14
C LEU A 39 -5.78 -12.29 0.31
N TRP A 40 -6.45 -12.15 1.44
CA TRP A 40 -6.93 -11.01 2.26
C TRP A 40 -7.15 -9.62 1.63
N LEU A 41 -7.03 -9.43 0.31
CA LEU A 41 -7.35 -8.20 -0.39
C LEU A 41 -8.66 -8.39 -1.16
N ASP A 42 -9.55 -7.43 -1.02
CA ASP A 42 -10.81 -7.32 -1.73
C ASP A 42 -10.60 -7.48 -3.25
N GLN A 43 -11.34 -8.38 -3.89
CA GLN A 43 -11.26 -8.62 -5.34
C GLN A 43 -11.47 -7.33 -6.15
N ASP A 44 -12.27 -6.41 -5.64
CA ASP A 44 -12.50 -5.11 -6.26
C ASP A 44 -11.25 -4.22 -6.23
N ALA A 45 -10.51 -4.25 -5.11
CA ALA A 45 -9.25 -3.49 -4.98
C ALA A 45 -8.16 -4.05 -5.90
N GLN A 46 -8.03 -5.37 -6.02
CA GLN A 46 -7.08 -6.02 -6.92
C GLN A 46 -7.38 -5.72 -8.39
N THR A 47 -8.66 -5.71 -8.76
CA THR A 47 -9.10 -5.36 -10.13
C THR A 47 -8.82 -3.89 -10.43
N ALA A 48 -8.98 -3.00 -9.45
CA ALA A 48 -8.67 -1.59 -9.59
C ALA A 48 -7.16 -1.36 -9.79
N GLN A 49 -6.31 -2.02 -9.00
CA GLN A 49 -4.84 -1.93 -9.14
C GLN A 49 -4.36 -2.48 -10.48
N ALA A 50 -4.93 -3.58 -10.95
CA ALA A 50 -4.61 -4.13 -12.26
C ALA A 50 -4.97 -3.16 -13.41
N LYS A 51 -6.12 -2.48 -13.32
CA LYS A 51 -6.50 -1.43 -14.26
C LYS A 51 -5.55 -0.23 -14.20
N GLU A 52 -5.15 0.18 -13.01
CA GLU A 52 -4.20 1.27 -12.80
C GLU A 52 -2.83 0.96 -13.43
N ALA A 53 -2.31 -0.25 -13.23
CA ALA A 53 -1.08 -0.70 -13.85
C ALA A 53 -1.13 -0.60 -15.39
N THR A 54 -2.23 -0.98 -16.00
CA THR A 54 -2.44 -0.87 -17.45
C THR A 54 -2.40 0.58 -17.92
N VAL A 55 -3.08 1.48 -17.22
CA VAL A 55 -3.13 2.91 -17.56
C VAL A 55 -1.73 3.54 -17.47
N TRP A 56 -0.97 3.16 -16.45
CA TRP A 56 0.39 3.65 -16.26
C TRP A 56 1.32 3.24 -17.40
N VAL A 57 1.37 1.93 -17.72
CA VAL A 57 2.18 1.41 -18.84
C VAL A 57 1.76 2.02 -20.18
N GLU A 58 0.45 2.16 -20.44
CA GLU A 58 -0.03 2.86 -21.64
C GLU A 58 0.45 4.32 -21.70
N GLY A 59 0.57 4.98 -20.57
CA GLY A 59 1.14 6.32 -20.45
C GLY A 59 2.58 6.36 -20.91
N LEU A 60 3.41 5.44 -20.42
CA LEU A 60 4.81 5.28 -20.83
C LEU A 60 4.93 4.93 -22.32
N ASP A 61 4.11 4.02 -22.83
CA ASP A 61 4.07 3.67 -24.26
C ASP A 61 3.73 4.87 -25.14
N LYS A 62 2.77 5.70 -24.75
CA LYS A 62 2.41 6.94 -25.45
C LYS A 62 3.57 7.95 -25.47
N ILE A 63 4.29 8.08 -24.37
CA ILE A 63 5.48 8.93 -24.28
C ILE A 63 6.58 8.36 -25.20
N HIS A 64 6.86 7.07 -25.12
CA HIS A 64 7.86 6.40 -25.95
C HIS A 64 7.56 6.59 -27.43
N LYS A 65 6.31 6.40 -27.87
CA LYS A 65 5.89 6.54 -29.25
C LYS A 65 6.11 7.95 -29.80
N VAL A 66 5.99 8.98 -28.97
CA VAL A 66 6.05 10.39 -29.41
C VAL A 66 7.44 11.00 -29.22
N ARG A 67 8.19 10.57 -28.21
CA ARG A 67 9.47 11.16 -27.81
C ARG A 67 10.65 10.20 -27.81
N GLY A 68 10.41 8.90 -27.81
CA GLY A 68 11.40 7.87 -27.53
C GLY A 68 11.78 7.85 -26.03
N ILE A 69 11.78 6.68 -25.45
CA ILE A 69 12.38 6.42 -24.14
C ILE A 69 13.63 5.59 -24.40
N ASN A 70 14.78 6.10 -24.04
CA ASN A 70 16.05 5.41 -24.21
C ASN A 70 16.30 4.41 -23.08
N LEU A 71 15.95 4.82 -21.86
CA LEU A 71 16.06 3.98 -20.67
C LEU A 71 14.93 4.35 -19.70
N CYS A 72 14.32 3.33 -19.10
CA CYS A 72 13.42 3.48 -17.96
C CYS A 72 14.07 2.79 -16.76
N VAL A 73 14.26 3.54 -15.69
CA VAL A 73 14.75 3.05 -14.40
C VAL A 73 13.56 2.96 -13.46
N ASP A 74 13.21 1.76 -13.09
CA ASP A 74 12.11 1.47 -12.18
C ASP A 74 12.60 1.46 -10.74
N LEU A 75 11.94 2.22 -9.87
CA LEU A 75 12.16 2.29 -8.44
C LEU A 75 10.93 1.74 -7.73
N SER A 76 11.09 0.82 -6.81
CA SER A 76 9.99 0.25 -6.05
C SER A 76 10.47 -0.37 -4.75
N ALA A 77 9.70 -0.21 -3.68
CA ALA A 77 9.89 -0.94 -2.42
C ALA A 77 9.36 -2.38 -2.49
N THR A 78 8.47 -2.67 -3.44
CA THR A 78 7.77 -3.96 -3.57
C THR A 78 7.78 -4.45 -5.02
N PRO A 79 8.95 -4.83 -5.60
CA PRO A 79 9.08 -5.17 -7.01
C PRO A 79 8.55 -6.59 -7.31
N TYR A 80 7.30 -6.87 -6.92
CA TYR A 80 6.66 -8.18 -7.04
C TYR A 80 5.35 -8.09 -7.80
N TYR A 81 5.02 -9.16 -8.53
CA TYR A 81 3.72 -9.27 -9.18
C TYR A 81 2.60 -9.46 -8.16
N LEU A 82 1.50 -8.74 -8.38
CA LEU A 82 0.26 -8.88 -7.61
C LEU A 82 -0.57 -10.09 -8.10
N ASN A 83 -1.55 -10.50 -7.29
CA ASN A 83 -2.53 -11.50 -7.68
C ASN A 83 -3.33 -11.05 -8.92
N ASN A 84 -3.89 -11.99 -9.68
CA ASN A 84 -4.74 -11.73 -10.84
C ASN A 84 -4.09 -10.93 -11.98
N THR A 85 -2.77 -11.00 -12.11
CA THR A 85 -2.01 -10.30 -13.15
C THR A 85 -1.59 -11.21 -14.31
N GLY A 86 -1.93 -12.50 -14.25
CA GLY A 86 -1.46 -13.53 -15.15
C GLY A 86 0.02 -13.89 -14.96
N ASN A 87 0.64 -13.40 -13.90
CA ASN A 87 1.97 -13.77 -13.43
C ASN A 87 1.86 -14.47 -12.07
N ASP A 88 2.89 -15.21 -11.69
CA ASP A 88 2.94 -15.87 -10.39
C ASP A 88 2.95 -14.80 -9.27
N PRO A 89 1.98 -14.81 -8.35
CA PRO A 89 1.91 -13.84 -7.27
C PRO A 89 3.16 -13.90 -6.38
N GLY A 90 3.66 -12.72 -5.97
CA GLY A 90 4.84 -12.61 -5.12
C GLY A 90 6.17 -12.93 -5.84
N ARG A 91 6.14 -13.27 -7.12
CA ARG A 91 7.36 -13.40 -7.92
C ARG A 91 7.99 -12.03 -8.17
N PRO A 92 9.29 -11.86 -7.93
CA PRO A 92 9.98 -10.60 -8.24
C PRO A 92 9.99 -10.32 -9.75
N PHE A 93 10.02 -9.06 -10.10
CA PHE A 93 10.20 -8.66 -11.50
C PHE A 93 11.54 -9.17 -12.04
N PRO A 94 11.59 -9.70 -13.28
CA PRO A 94 12.82 -10.28 -13.84
C PRO A 94 13.90 -9.24 -14.18
N TRP A 95 13.60 -7.96 -14.10
CA TRP A 95 14.54 -6.85 -14.38
C TRP A 95 15.08 -6.16 -13.12
N VAL A 96 14.89 -6.74 -11.93
CA VAL A 96 15.52 -6.26 -10.71
C VAL A 96 17.04 -6.45 -10.81
N VAL A 97 17.78 -5.35 -10.72
CA VAL A 97 19.25 -5.35 -10.84
C VAL A 97 19.94 -5.07 -9.50
N SER A 98 19.22 -4.47 -8.57
CA SER A 98 19.68 -4.21 -7.21
C SER A 98 18.48 -4.21 -6.28
N ASP A 99 18.61 -4.82 -5.12
CA ASP A 99 17.59 -4.83 -4.08
C ASP A 99 18.19 -4.41 -2.74
N PHE A 100 17.33 -3.88 -1.90
CA PHE A 100 17.59 -3.60 -0.50
C PHE A 100 16.32 -3.98 0.25
N GLY A 101 16.32 -5.21 0.76
CA GLY A 101 15.12 -5.81 1.33
C GLY A 101 14.73 -5.25 2.69
N LEU A 102 13.54 -5.64 3.15
CA LEU A 102 13.05 -5.24 4.49
C LEU A 102 14.01 -5.70 5.60
N ILE A 103 14.59 -6.88 5.47
CA ILE A 103 15.53 -7.41 6.46
C ILE A 103 16.78 -6.53 6.51
N ASP A 104 17.35 -6.20 5.34
CA ASP A 104 18.52 -5.32 5.27
C ASP A 104 18.21 -3.94 5.87
N ALA A 105 17.02 -3.43 5.63
CA ALA A 105 16.56 -2.16 6.17
C ALA A 105 16.39 -2.19 7.71
N ILE A 106 15.92 -3.31 8.26
CA ILE A 106 15.81 -3.50 9.71
C ILE A 106 17.20 -3.65 10.33
N GLU A 107 18.06 -4.49 9.77
CA GLU A 107 19.42 -4.75 10.27
C GLU A 107 20.30 -3.49 10.23
N SER A 108 20.11 -2.64 9.21
CA SER A 108 20.80 -1.35 9.11
C SER A 108 20.17 -0.25 9.98
N GLY A 109 19.10 -0.52 10.70
CA GLY A 109 18.43 0.44 11.58
C GLY A 109 17.63 1.54 10.84
N LEU A 110 17.42 1.41 9.52
CA LEU A 110 16.62 2.36 8.73
C LEU A 110 15.13 2.18 8.95
N VAL A 111 14.70 0.96 9.24
CA VAL A 111 13.30 0.61 9.48
C VAL A 111 13.17 -0.03 10.86
N LYS A 112 12.17 0.37 11.62
CA LYS A 112 11.81 -0.25 12.89
C LYS A 112 11.22 -1.64 12.64
N ILE A 113 11.44 -2.55 13.58
CA ILE A 113 10.82 -3.89 13.53
C ILE A 113 9.31 -3.73 13.54
N PRO A 114 8.60 -4.26 12.53
CA PRO A 114 7.14 -4.25 12.51
C PRO A 114 6.57 -4.98 13.72
N GLN A 115 5.60 -4.38 14.38
CA GLN A 115 4.91 -4.99 15.51
C GLN A 115 3.47 -5.32 15.11
N LEU A 116 3.07 -6.57 15.34
CA LEU A 116 1.71 -7.03 15.11
C LEU A 116 1.05 -7.35 16.46
N PRO A 117 -0.23 -7.02 16.65
CA PRO A 117 -0.95 -7.41 17.84
C PRO A 117 -1.14 -8.92 17.85
N ILE A 118 -0.75 -9.58 18.94
CA ILE A 118 -0.91 -11.03 19.12
C ILE A 118 -2.24 -11.34 19.80
N GLN A 119 -2.69 -10.45 20.69
CA GLN A 119 -3.94 -10.59 21.44
C GLN A 119 -4.63 -9.24 21.56
N ASP A 120 -5.94 -9.26 21.65
CA ASP A 120 -6.76 -8.12 21.98
C ASP A 120 -7.89 -8.50 22.96
N SER A 121 -8.67 -7.53 23.39
CA SER A 121 -9.79 -7.73 24.31
C SER A 121 -11.06 -8.30 23.64
N THR A 122 -11.02 -8.62 22.36
CA THR A 122 -12.21 -9.07 21.61
C THR A 122 -12.50 -10.55 21.79
N GLY A 123 -11.52 -11.35 22.25
CA GLY A 123 -11.60 -12.80 22.36
C GLY A 123 -11.64 -13.53 21.01
N ALA A 124 -11.35 -12.84 19.91
CA ALA A 124 -11.26 -13.46 18.60
C ALA A 124 -9.92 -14.21 18.45
N GLU A 125 -9.94 -15.30 17.65
CA GLU A 125 -8.74 -16.08 17.34
C GLU A 125 -7.66 -15.22 16.64
N ILE A 126 -8.09 -14.33 15.77
CA ILE A 126 -7.24 -13.31 15.16
C ILE A 126 -7.58 -11.96 15.77
N PRO A 127 -6.60 -11.19 16.30
CA PRO A 127 -6.86 -9.88 16.87
C PRO A 127 -7.61 -8.99 15.89
N ALA A 128 -8.71 -8.40 16.33
CA ALA A 128 -9.54 -7.51 15.51
C ALA A 128 -8.73 -6.32 14.96
N TYR A 129 -7.71 -5.89 15.69
CA TYR A 129 -6.84 -4.77 15.32
C TYR A 129 -5.84 -5.11 14.21
N PHE A 130 -5.68 -6.37 13.83
CA PHE A 130 -4.90 -6.76 12.67
C PHE A 130 -5.52 -6.22 11.36
N ASN A 131 -6.85 -6.19 11.28
CA ASN A 131 -7.58 -5.54 10.19
C ASN A 131 -8.80 -4.80 10.75
N VAL A 132 -8.54 -3.66 11.38
CA VAL A 132 -9.54 -2.85 12.08
C VAL A 132 -10.69 -2.46 11.16
N TRP A 133 -10.40 -2.10 9.91
CA TRP A 133 -11.43 -1.70 8.96
C TRP A 133 -12.42 -2.85 8.67
N LYS A 134 -11.89 -4.01 8.30
CA LYS A 134 -12.70 -5.19 8.03
C LYS A 134 -13.54 -5.58 9.24
N TRP A 135 -12.93 -5.61 10.42
CA TRP A 135 -13.63 -5.91 11.68
C TRP A 135 -14.76 -4.92 11.95
N ILE A 136 -14.54 -3.61 11.79
CA ILE A 136 -15.57 -2.60 11.99
C ILE A 136 -16.70 -2.79 10.98
N VAL A 137 -16.38 -2.84 9.70
CA VAL A 137 -17.38 -2.87 8.62
C VAL A 137 -18.19 -4.16 8.64
N GLU A 138 -17.55 -5.31 8.81
CA GLU A 138 -18.24 -6.60 8.71
C GLU A 138 -18.99 -6.97 10.00
N GLN A 139 -18.36 -6.75 11.15
CA GLN A 139 -18.83 -7.29 12.42
C GLN A 139 -19.52 -6.27 13.32
N LYS A 140 -19.23 -4.98 13.20
CA LYS A 140 -19.72 -3.95 14.12
C LYS A 140 -20.79 -3.03 13.55
N LEU A 141 -20.65 -2.62 12.28
CA LEU A 141 -21.62 -1.72 11.69
C LEU A 141 -22.94 -2.41 11.35
N THR A 142 -24.04 -1.79 11.74
CA THR A 142 -25.39 -2.19 11.32
C THR A 142 -25.63 -1.83 9.84
N SER A 143 -26.63 -2.43 9.22
CA SER A 143 -26.99 -2.14 7.83
C SER A 143 -27.31 -0.67 7.59
N GLY A 144 -27.89 0.04 8.57
CA GLY A 144 -28.15 1.47 8.49
C GLY A 144 -26.87 2.31 8.54
N GLU A 145 -25.89 1.92 9.36
CA GLU A 145 -24.59 2.58 9.50
C GLU A 145 -23.68 2.36 8.27
N LYS A 146 -23.87 1.26 7.54
CA LYS A 146 -23.20 0.96 6.27
C LYS A 146 -23.76 1.78 5.09
N GLY A 147 -24.71 2.68 5.33
CA GLY A 147 -25.22 3.63 4.35
C GLY A 147 -26.39 3.11 3.49
N GLY A 148 -26.97 1.95 3.78
CA GLY A 148 -28.11 1.39 3.07
C GLY A 148 -27.88 1.36 1.54
N LYS A 149 -28.89 1.73 0.77
CA LYS A 149 -28.84 1.74 -0.71
C LYS A 149 -27.84 2.76 -1.32
N ARG A 150 -27.36 3.73 -0.56
CA ARG A 150 -26.40 4.76 -1.04
C ARG A 150 -24.93 4.39 -0.77
N GLY A 151 -24.65 3.32 -0.04
CA GLY A 151 -23.31 2.78 0.13
C GLY A 151 -22.29 3.66 0.88
N GLN A 152 -22.71 4.79 1.45
CA GLN A 152 -21.79 5.65 2.22
C GLN A 152 -21.81 5.25 3.70
N ILE A 153 -20.69 4.74 4.16
CA ILE A 153 -20.49 4.37 5.56
C ILE A 153 -20.49 5.64 6.44
N ASN A 154 -21.18 5.58 7.57
CA ASN A 154 -21.25 6.70 8.51
C ASN A 154 -19.92 6.86 9.25
N PRO A 155 -19.16 7.98 9.06
CA PRO A 155 -17.86 8.17 9.71
C PRO A 155 -17.92 8.18 11.23
N LYS A 156 -19.02 8.67 11.81
CA LYS A 156 -19.21 8.69 13.27
C LYS A 156 -19.35 7.29 13.86
N ALA A 157 -20.02 6.40 13.11
CA ALA A 157 -20.15 5.00 13.53
C ALA A 157 -18.79 4.28 13.45
N VAL A 158 -18.01 4.53 12.41
CA VAL A 158 -16.64 4.01 12.29
C VAL A 158 -15.79 4.48 13.45
N LEU A 159 -15.78 5.78 13.73
CA LEU A 159 -14.97 6.38 14.81
C LEU A 159 -15.33 5.77 16.17
N LYS A 160 -16.59 5.48 16.44
CA LYS A 160 -17.04 4.84 17.69
C LYS A 160 -16.29 3.54 17.97
N TYR A 161 -16.05 2.72 16.93
CA TYR A 161 -15.38 1.43 17.07
C TYR A 161 -13.85 1.53 16.90
N ALA A 162 -13.38 2.52 16.15
CA ALA A 162 -11.95 2.79 15.99
C ALA A 162 -11.33 3.53 17.18
N GLN A 163 -12.14 4.07 18.08
CA GLN A 163 -11.65 4.88 19.21
C GLN A 163 -10.70 4.11 20.13
N ALA A 164 -10.99 2.85 20.45
CA ALA A 164 -10.17 2.06 21.36
C ALA A 164 -8.76 1.80 20.79
N PRO A 165 -8.58 1.24 19.58
CA PRO A 165 -7.25 1.06 19.00
C PRO A 165 -6.50 2.38 18.81
N ILE A 166 -7.16 3.44 18.38
CA ILE A 166 -6.54 4.77 18.25
C ILE A 166 -6.05 5.28 19.60
N SER A 167 -6.86 5.13 20.66
CA SER A 167 -6.49 5.58 22.00
C SER A 167 -5.30 4.80 22.59
N GLN A 168 -5.22 3.49 22.33
CA GLN A 168 -4.09 2.65 22.74
C GLN A 168 -2.79 3.09 22.04
N LEU A 169 -2.82 3.27 20.72
CA LEU A 169 -1.66 3.73 19.96
C LEU A 169 -1.25 5.16 20.35
N ALA A 170 -2.22 6.05 20.57
CA ALA A 170 -1.95 7.40 21.04
C ALA A 170 -1.38 7.42 22.47
N GLY A 171 -1.77 6.44 23.31
CA GLY A 171 -1.18 6.24 24.65
C GLY A 171 0.30 5.88 24.54
N LEU A 172 0.63 4.89 23.74
CA LEU A 172 2.02 4.46 23.47
C LEU A 172 2.86 5.61 22.90
N TRP A 173 2.33 6.32 21.89
CA TRP A 173 3.00 7.50 21.35
C TRP A 173 3.27 8.56 22.41
N ARG A 174 2.33 8.80 23.32
CA ARG A 174 2.47 9.78 24.42
C ARG A 174 3.60 9.39 25.37
N GLU A 175 3.75 8.10 25.68
CA GLU A 175 4.84 7.59 26.50
C GLU A 175 6.18 7.83 25.81
N THR A 176 6.30 7.40 24.55
CA THR A 176 7.50 7.64 23.72
C THR A 176 7.83 9.12 23.59
N PHE A 177 6.82 9.97 23.47
CA PHE A 177 7.02 11.43 23.43
C PHE A 177 7.54 11.99 24.76
N ARG A 178 7.06 11.50 25.90
CA ARG A 178 7.56 11.88 27.21
C ARG A 178 9.01 11.44 27.44
N GLU A 179 9.37 10.24 27.04
CA GLU A 179 10.73 9.75 27.06
C GLU A 179 11.64 10.63 26.21
N TRP A 180 11.23 10.96 25.00
CA TRP A 180 11.93 11.92 24.17
C TRP A 180 12.09 13.30 24.81
N GLN A 181 11.07 13.83 25.45
CA GLN A 181 11.14 15.11 26.18
C GLN A 181 12.14 15.08 27.34
N SER A 182 12.36 13.93 27.96
CA SER A 182 13.31 13.80 29.08
C SER A 182 14.78 13.87 28.63
N ASP A 183 15.08 13.48 27.38
CA ASP A 183 16.40 13.59 26.78
C ASP A 183 16.33 13.97 25.28
N PRO A 184 16.05 15.24 24.96
CA PRO A 184 15.93 15.70 23.57
C PRO A 184 17.26 15.68 22.81
N LEU A 185 18.40 15.59 23.52
CA LEU A 185 19.73 15.59 22.89
C LEU A 185 20.11 14.21 22.37
N ALA A 186 19.61 13.15 22.98
CA ALA A 186 19.83 11.78 22.50
C ALA A 186 19.09 11.53 21.19
N HIS A 187 17.96 12.20 20.97
CA HIS A 187 17.13 12.04 19.78
C HIS A 187 16.65 13.40 19.27
N PRO A 188 17.29 13.98 18.25
CA PRO A 188 16.99 15.36 17.80
C PRO A 188 15.61 15.52 17.17
N THR A 189 14.96 14.41 16.77
CA THR A 189 13.65 14.45 16.11
C THR A 189 12.56 13.88 17.02
N PRO A 190 11.49 14.64 17.31
CA PRO A 190 10.39 14.14 18.12
C PRO A 190 9.66 12.98 17.42
N PRO A 191 9.10 12.03 18.19
CA PRO A 191 8.29 10.97 17.63
C PRO A 191 7.01 11.51 17.01
N VAL A 192 6.65 11.03 15.83
CA VAL A 192 5.45 11.40 15.10
C VAL A 192 4.45 10.25 15.13
N PHE A 193 3.18 10.56 15.32
CA PHE A 193 2.08 9.60 15.22
C PHE A 193 1.34 9.81 13.90
N ILE A 194 1.36 8.81 13.02
CA ILE A 194 0.72 8.87 11.71
C ILE A 194 -0.39 7.82 11.68
N ILE A 195 -1.61 8.26 11.32
CA ILE A 195 -2.75 7.40 11.06
C ILE A 195 -2.99 7.43 9.54
N VAL A 196 -2.98 6.25 8.93
CA VAL A 196 -3.31 6.08 7.50
C VAL A 196 -4.73 5.53 7.42
N CYS A 197 -5.62 6.21 6.63
CA CYS A 197 -7.03 5.87 6.46
C CYS A 197 -7.36 5.61 4.99
#